data_8a9d27a9178dc3577d2748ca40a34c38
#
_entry.id   8a9d27a9178dc3577d2748ca40a34c38
#
_cell.length_a   1.000
_cell.length_b   1.000
_cell.length_c   1.000
_cell.angle_alpha   90.00
_cell.angle_beta   90.00
_cell.angle_gamma   90.00
#
_symmetry.space_group_name_H-M   'P 1'
#
loop_
_entity.id
_entity.type
_entity.pdbx_description
1 polymer ?
#
loop_
_entity_poly.entity_id
_entity_poly.type
_entity_poly.pdbx_seq_one_letter_code
_entity_poly.pdbx_strand_id
1 'polypeptide(L)'
;MHVILGRKSPVHAVGIWLLAAASIALAAVTGSAEAATDRKFSDWGWPLPYEKASQRSVDWLKEKGWWPIRVAFSAPWSGQNAVNIVMDREKLLQKRGLEAEWQAFTSGPAINEVVVSGRFQVGNAGNFPYTSLVDKKVPIKTIAILSPNLFNALLVPNNSPLHRLTDLRGRKTPAVIGLVTGSSAEFYLQMAASVNGIEIGKDVILKNLPTSEQLLFPGGLAAVAAWDPIPALIVGDKKNGRIIDDGFAYSIFQGSFYVRQDLIDNVPDVVQAISDAHAEAVLWIRRNPDKAVDLMLQDPNLKRFPRDIILHQLKAYNTIYSPTYIYPHADFWGAANEPVYRWLHEKGRLVRPLGAADFAATVDATFMAKTFDKLGWAIPKRPPFIPDAWDGDLSRPPYPKYVTPFSSEEPQVFPQPGDLTREWHFAGKTFRP
;
A
#
# COMPACT_ATOMS: atom_id res chain seq x y z
N MET A 1 28.26 -48.40 61.25
CA MET A 1 28.12 -49.80 61.63
C MET A 1 27.57 -50.52 60.39
N HIS A 2 28.46 -51.07 59.63
CA HIS A 2 28.62 -52.51 59.31
C HIS A 2 27.37 -53.05 58.51
N VAL A 3 27.38 -53.71 57.37
CA VAL A 3 28.33 -54.66 56.74
C VAL A 3 27.71 -54.97 55.39
N ILE A 4 28.33 -54.81 54.24
CA ILE A 4 29.05 -55.66 53.31
C ILE A 4 28.41 -57.00 52.90
N LEU A 5 28.62 -57.33 51.63
CA LEU A 5 28.54 -58.59 50.87
C LEU A 5 27.19 -58.83 50.13
N GLY A 6 27.16 -59.24 48.90
CA GLY A 6 28.17 -59.63 47.90
C GLY A 6 27.51 -60.47 46.81
N ARG A 7 28.01 -60.28 45.61
CA ARG A 7 28.10 -61.21 44.45
C ARG A 7 26.91 -62.15 44.04
N LYS A 8 26.45 -62.08 42.83
CA LYS A 8 26.86 -62.90 41.67
C LYS A 8 25.97 -62.61 40.45
N SER A 9 26.61 -62.37 39.35
CA SER A 9 26.02 -62.52 38.01
C SER A 9 25.78 -64.02 37.69
N PRO A 10 24.87 -64.29 36.76
CA PRO A 10 25.38 -64.76 35.49
C PRO A 10 24.69 -64.19 34.24
N VAL A 11 25.55 -64.08 33.28
CA VAL A 11 25.43 -63.84 31.83
C VAL A 11 24.49 -64.87 31.18
N HIS A 12 23.98 -64.46 30.00
CA HIS A 12 23.31 -65.15 28.91
C HIS A 12 21.78 -65.07 28.83
N ALA A 13 21.35 -64.14 27.97
CA ALA A 13 20.34 -64.31 26.92
C ALA A 13 19.94 -62.94 26.37
N VAL A 14 20.86 -62.32 25.63
CA VAL A 14 20.54 -61.15 24.78
C VAL A 14 20.89 -61.53 23.34
N GLY A 15 19.95 -61.74 22.58
CA GLY A 15 20.08 -61.96 21.14
C GLY A 15 18.75 -62.48 20.55
N ILE A 16 18.13 -61.67 19.74
CA ILE A 16 17.00 -61.95 18.81
C ILE A 16 15.74 -61.02 19.04
N TRP A 17 15.92 -59.79 19.50
CA TRP A 17 14.78 -58.82 19.41
C TRP A 17 15.17 -57.42 18.91
N LEU A 18 16.24 -57.29 18.13
CA LEU A 18 16.74 -55.99 17.64
C LEU A 18 16.71 -55.85 16.09
N LEU A 19 16.00 -56.74 15.37
CA LEU A 19 15.89 -56.69 13.91
C LEU A 19 14.46 -56.46 13.38
N ALA A 20 13.47 -56.30 14.27
CA ALA A 20 12.07 -56.04 13.82
C ALA A 20 11.62 -54.60 14.03
N ALA A 21 12.41 -53.74 14.71
CA ALA A 21 12.03 -52.33 14.98
C ALA A 21 12.68 -51.31 13.98
N ALA A 22 13.61 -51.74 13.15
CA ALA A 22 14.27 -50.88 12.16
C ALA A 22 13.58 -50.83 10.80
N SER A 23 12.61 -51.72 10.54
CA SER A 23 11.91 -51.78 9.24
C SER A 23 10.57 -51.03 9.21
N ILE A 24 10.11 -50.47 10.33
CA ILE A 24 8.84 -49.70 10.38
C ILE A 24 9.09 -48.21 10.43
N ALA A 25 10.33 -47.77 10.73
CA ALA A 25 10.68 -46.33 10.77
C ALA A 25 11.15 -45.77 9.39
N LEU A 26 11.31 -46.59 8.37
CA LEU A 26 11.75 -46.15 7.04
C LEU A 26 10.63 -46.04 6.01
N ALA A 27 9.40 -46.42 6.39
CA ALA A 27 8.22 -46.32 5.51
C ALA A 27 7.37 -45.05 5.74
N ALA A 28 7.72 -44.22 6.75
CA ALA A 28 6.95 -42.99 7.09
C ALA A 28 7.63 -41.68 6.65
N VAL A 29 8.76 -41.75 5.94
CA VAL A 29 9.47 -40.55 5.44
C VAL A 29 9.42 -40.40 3.91
N THR A 30 8.80 -41.37 3.20
CA THR A 30 8.67 -41.28 1.74
C THR A 30 7.30 -40.78 1.25
N GLY A 31 6.46 -40.23 2.16
CA GLY A 31 5.09 -39.82 1.83
C GLY A 31 4.89 -38.32 1.62
N SER A 32 5.92 -37.48 1.56
CA SER A 32 5.76 -36.03 1.34
C SER A 32 6.71 -35.41 0.31
N ALA A 33 7.29 -36.23 -0.57
CA ALA A 33 8.10 -35.76 -1.71
C ALA A 33 7.36 -35.86 -3.05
N GLU A 34 6.03 -35.95 -3.02
CA GLU A 34 5.23 -36.03 -4.22
C GLU A 34 4.21 -34.91 -4.28
N ALA A 35 4.65 -33.76 -4.67
CA ALA A 35 3.95 -32.72 -5.43
C ALA A 35 4.83 -31.48 -5.65
N ALA A 36 6.06 -31.61 -6.05
CA ALA A 36 6.68 -30.61 -6.90
C ALA A 36 6.01 -30.76 -8.27
N THR A 37 4.70 -30.44 -8.33
CA THR A 37 4.02 -30.28 -9.60
C THR A 37 4.78 -29.20 -10.37
N ASP A 38 5.00 -29.47 -11.64
CA ASP A 38 5.54 -28.60 -12.69
C ASP A 38 4.69 -27.32 -12.77
N ARG A 39 4.76 -26.45 -11.71
CA ARG A 39 4.06 -25.18 -11.67
C ARG A 39 4.66 -24.32 -12.76
N LYS A 40 3.90 -24.08 -13.80
CA LYS A 40 4.26 -23.10 -14.82
C LYS A 40 4.08 -21.70 -14.23
N PHE A 41 5.00 -20.82 -14.53
CA PHE A 41 4.93 -19.42 -14.14
C PHE A 41 4.92 -18.54 -15.39
N SER A 42 4.31 -17.36 -15.29
CA SER A 42 4.49 -16.29 -16.26
C SER A 42 5.93 -15.77 -16.18
N ASP A 43 6.36 -14.98 -17.18
CA ASP A 43 7.69 -14.37 -17.22
C ASP A 43 7.98 -13.43 -16.04
N TRP A 44 6.95 -12.96 -15.36
CA TRP A 44 7.04 -12.12 -14.16
C TRP A 44 6.78 -12.87 -12.85
N GLY A 45 6.65 -14.19 -12.89
CA GLY A 45 6.59 -15.03 -11.70
C GLY A 45 5.20 -15.33 -11.17
N TRP A 46 4.13 -15.07 -11.92
CA TRP A 46 2.79 -15.44 -11.51
C TRP A 46 2.51 -16.92 -11.80
N PRO A 47 1.92 -17.70 -10.85
CA PRO A 47 1.59 -19.10 -11.06
C PRO A 47 0.51 -19.28 -12.14
N LEU A 48 0.67 -20.31 -12.96
CA LEU A 48 -0.27 -20.68 -14.01
C LEU A 48 -0.83 -22.10 -13.80
N PRO A 49 -2.05 -22.41 -14.29
CA PRO A 49 -2.98 -21.52 -15.01
C PRO A 49 -3.67 -20.51 -14.09
N TYR A 50 -4.22 -19.46 -14.67
CA TYR A 50 -5.02 -18.49 -13.91
C TYR A 50 -6.29 -19.13 -13.35
N GLU A 51 -6.53 -18.93 -12.06
CA GLU A 51 -7.82 -19.24 -11.46
C GLU A 51 -8.87 -18.22 -11.94
N LYS A 52 -10.02 -18.72 -12.38
CA LYS A 52 -11.10 -17.88 -12.90
C LYS A 52 -12.22 -17.74 -11.88
N ALA A 53 -12.85 -16.56 -11.87
CA ALA A 53 -14.12 -16.39 -11.17
C ALA A 53 -15.17 -17.36 -11.73
N SER A 54 -16.04 -17.80 -10.84
CA SER A 54 -17.10 -18.76 -11.22
C SER A 54 -18.16 -18.11 -12.11
N GLN A 55 -18.79 -18.88 -12.97
CA GLN A 55 -19.89 -18.39 -13.80
C GLN A 55 -21.03 -17.83 -12.94
N ARG A 56 -21.32 -18.47 -11.80
CA ARG A 56 -22.33 -17.98 -10.84
C ARG A 56 -22.03 -16.56 -10.37
N SER A 57 -20.76 -16.25 -10.06
CA SER A 57 -20.35 -14.93 -9.62
C SER A 57 -20.46 -13.88 -10.74
N VAL A 58 -20.09 -14.26 -11.95
CA VAL A 58 -20.28 -13.41 -13.14
C VAL A 58 -21.77 -13.11 -13.38
N ASP A 59 -22.62 -14.09 -13.26
CA ASP A 59 -24.07 -13.93 -13.44
C ASP A 59 -24.66 -13.02 -12.36
N TRP A 60 -24.24 -13.19 -11.10
CA TRP A 60 -24.64 -12.30 -10.02
C TRP A 60 -24.24 -10.83 -10.28
N LEU A 61 -23.00 -10.59 -10.77
CA LEU A 61 -22.56 -9.25 -11.15
C LEU A 61 -23.44 -8.63 -12.25
N LYS A 62 -23.82 -9.43 -13.25
CA LYS A 62 -24.73 -9.00 -14.33
C LYS A 62 -26.11 -8.64 -13.81
N GLU A 63 -26.68 -9.48 -12.95
CA GLU A 63 -27.99 -9.24 -12.31
C GLU A 63 -28.00 -7.97 -11.47
N LYS A 64 -26.87 -7.65 -10.79
CA LYS A 64 -26.70 -6.42 -10.01
C LYS A 64 -26.44 -5.18 -10.86
N GLY A 65 -26.23 -5.32 -12.15
CA GLY A 65 -25.80 -4.22 -13.02
C GLY A 65 -24.37 -3.74 -12.76
N TRP A 66 -23.53 -4.64 -12.22
CA TRP A 66 -22.11 -4.40 -11.89
C TRP A 66 -21.15 -5.10 -12.86
N TRP A 67 -21.63 -5.41 -14.04
CA TRP A 67 -20.83 -5.97 -15.11
C TRP A 67 -20.77 -5.00 -16.30
N PRO A 68 -19.56 -4.62 -16.76
CA PRO A 68 -18.24 -4.92 -16.19
C PRO A 68 -18.04 -4.29 -14.81
N ILE A 69 -17.10 -4.86 -14.02
CA ILE A 69 -16.71 -4.29 -12.72
C ILE A 69 -16.10 -2.91 -12.95
N ARG A 70 -16.53 -1.91 -12.18
CA ARG A 70 -15.99 -0.54 -12.30
C ARG A 70 -14.97 -0.25 -11.23
N VAL A 71 -13.77 0.14 -11.68
CA VAL A 71 -12.62 0.45 -10.82
C VAL A 71 -12.32 1.94 -10.91
N ALA A 72 -12.41 2.64 -9.77
CA ALA A 72 -12.05 4.05 -9.64
C ALA A 72 -10.63 4.18 -9.10
N PHE A 73 -9.78 4.96 -9.76
CA PHE A 73 -8.42 5.21 -9.31
C PHE A 73 -8.03 6.69 -9.40
N SER A 74 -7.03 7.10 -8.62
CA SER A 74 -6.61 8.50 -8.55
C SER A 74 -5.54 8.82 -9.60
N ALA A 75 -5.72 9.88 -10.37
CA ALA A 75 -4.69 10.47 -11.22
C ALA A 75 -4.50 11.95 -10.82
N PRO A 76 -3.32 12.48 -10.82
CA PRO A 76 -2.06 12.03 -11.45
C PRO A 76 -1.11 11.25 -10.53
N TRP A 77 -1.57 10.37 -9.71
CA TRP A 77 -0.81 9.54 -8.79
C TRP A 77 0.05 8.52 -9.56
N SER A 78 1.22 8.93 -10.06
CA SER A 78 1.93 8.12 -11.04
C SER A 78 2.46 6.79 -10.50
N GLY A 79 3.22 6.80 -9.40
CA GLY A 79 3.83 5.58 -8.88
C GLY A 79 2.83 4.55 -8.38
N GLN A 80 1.77 5.00 -7.68
CA GLN A 80 0.74 4.12 -7.14
C GLN A 80 -0.24 3.65 -8.20
N ASN A 81 -0.56 4.50 -9.18
CA ASN A 81 -1.50 4.14 -10.24
C ASN A 81 -0.94 3.16 -11.26
N ALA A 82 0.36 2.96 -11.29
CA ALA A 82 0.97 1.95 -12.14
C ALA A 82 0.30 0.59 -11.97
N VAL A 83 -0.07 0.21 -10.74
CA VAL A 83 -0.77 -1.05 -10.46
C VAL A 83 -2.11 -1.12 -11.20
N ASN A 84 -2.93 -0.07 -11.10
CA ASN A 84 -4.23 -0.02 -11.76
C ASN A 84 -4.10 -0.03 -13.29
N ILE A 85 -3.16 0.75 -13.82
CA ILE A 85 -2.91 0.84 -15.27
C ILE A 85 -2.42 -0.50 -15.81
N VAL A 86 -1.52 -1.18 -15.10
CA VAL A 86 -1.03 -2.51 -15.51
C VAL A 86 -2.14 -3.55 -15.40
N MET A 87 -2.96 -3.53 -14.34
CA MET A 87 -4.12 -4.43 -14.25
C MET A 87 -5.04 -4.29 -15.47
N ASP A 88 -5.29 -3.05 -15.93
CA ASP A 88 -6.10 -2.79 -17.13
C ASP A 88 -5.38 -3.22 -18.41
N ARG A 89 -4.19 -2.70 -18.66
CA ARG A 89 -3.49 -2.86 -19.95
C ARG A 89 -3.01 -4.29 -20.19
N GLU A 90 -2.54 -4.97 -19.15
CA GLU A 90 -2.15 -6.38 -19.19
C GLU A 90 -3.34 -7.32 -19.05
N LYS A 91 -4.57 -6.78 -18.96
CA LYS A 91 -5.81 -7.55 -18.93
C LYS A 91 -5.86 -8.58 -17.79
N LEU A 92 -5.31 -8.20 -16.60
CA LEU A 92 -5.11 -9.16 -15.52
C LEU A 92 -6.44 -9.68 -14.93
N LEU A 93 -7.51 -8.88 -14.95
CA LEU A 93 -8.85 -9.33 -14.57
C LEU A 93 -9.47 -10.23 -15.64
N GLN A 94 -9.28 -9.93 -16.93
CA GLN A 94 -9.80 -10.76 -18.02
C GLN A 94 -9.17 -12.16 -18.06
N LYS A 95 -7.86 -12.25 -17.74
CA LYS A 95 -7.18 -13.56 -17.54
C LYS A 95 -7.88 -14.41 -16.48
N ARG A 96 -8.60 -13.77 -15.54
CA ARG A 96 -9.37 -14.40 -14.46
C ARG A 96 -10.87 -14.47 -14.75
N GLY A 97 -11.28 -14.24 -15.99
CA GLY A 97 -12.69 -14.33 -16.42
C GLY A 97 -13.55 -13.14 -16.02
N LEU A 98 -12.96 -11.97 -15.69
CA LEU A 98 -13.65 -10.76 -15.28
C LEU A 98 -13.43 -9.63 -16.29
N GLU A 99 -14.48 -8.91 -16.66
CA GLU A 99 -14.36 -7.65 -17.38
C GLU A 99 -14.38 -6.47 -16.42
N ALA A 100 -13.60 -5.42 -16.72
CA ALA A 100 -13.52 -4.24 -15.90
C ALA A 100 -13.47 -2.95 -16.73
N GLU A 101 -14.11 -1.91 -16.21
CA GLU A 101 -14.02 -0.52 -16.68
C GLU A 101 -13.19 0.28 -15.68
N TRP A 102 -12.21 1.02 -16.18
CA TRP A 102 -11.27 1.79 -15.38
C TRP A 102 -11.49 3.28 -15.58
N GLN A 103 -11.69 4.01 -14.49
CA GLN A 103 -11.87 5.46 -14.57
C GLN A 103 -10.95 6.18 -13.58
N ALA A 104 -10.20 7.16 -14.12
CA ALA A 104 -9.35 8.04 -13.33
C ALA A 104 -10.17 9.19 -12.74
N PHE A 105 -9.85 9.53 -11.48
CA PHE A 105 -10.38 10.69 -10.75
C PHE A 105 -9.23 11.55 -10.23
N THR A 106 -9.48 12.84 -10.06
CA THR A 106 -8.44 13.81 -9.67
C THR A 106 -8.05 13.76 -8.19
N SER A 107 -8.84 13.09 -7.35
CA SER A 107 -8.58 13.00 -5.90
C SER A 107 -9.33 11.86 -5.23
N GLY A 108 -8.86 11.46 -4.05
CA GLY A 108 -9.53 10.46 -3.22
C GLY A 108 -10.97 10.81 -2.82
N PRO A 109 -11.30 12.04 -2.43
CA PRO A 109 -12.69 12.45 -2.18
C PRO A 109 -13.63 12.19 -3.37
N ALA A 110 -13.20 12.47 -4.60
CA ALA A 110 -14.00 12.20 -5.80
C ALA A 110 -14.24 10.71 -6.05
N ILE A 111 -13.25 9.86 -5.72
CA ILE A 111 -13.42 8.39 -5.75
C ILE A 111 -14.43 7.94 -4.71
N ASN A 112 -14.35 8.48 -3.49
CA ASN A 112 -15.28 8.14 -2.42
C ASN A 112 -16.75 8.37 -2.83
N GLU A 113 -17.05 9.48 -3.49
CA GLU A 113 -18.42 9.80 -3.94
C GLU A 113 -18.98 8.73 -4.87
N VAL A 114 -18.19 8.24 -5.81
CA VAL A 114 -18.66 7.24 -6.80
C VAL A 114 -18.74 5.84 -6.21
N VAL A 115 -17.91 5.51 -5.20
CA VAL A 115 -18.00 4.22 -4.49
C VAL A 115 -19.17 4.23 -3.50
N VAL A 116 -19.36 5.30 -2.74
CA VAL A 116 -20.50 5.45 -1.81
C VAL A 116 -21.83 5.34 -2.56
N SER A 117 -21.94 5.96 -3.74
CA SER A 117 -23.15 5.87 -4.56
C SER A 117 -23.40 4.48 -5.19
N GLY A 118 -22.47 3.54 -5.06
CA GLY A 118 -22.55 2.19 -5.65
C GLY A 118 -22.25 2.14 -7.15
N ARG A 119 -21.92 3.27 -7.77
CA ARG A 119 -21.55 3.30 -9.20
C ARG A 119 -20.25 2.57 -9.50
N PHE A 120 -19.33 2.54 -8.54
CA PHE A 120 -18.05 1.83 -8.61
C PHE A 120 -17.97 0.80 -7.51
N GLN A 121 -17.38 -0.35 -7.80
CA GLN A 121 -17.28 -1.48 -6.89
C GLN A 121 -15.91 -1.58 -6.22
N VAL A 122 -14.89 -1.02 -6.88
CA VAL A 122 -13.49 -1.01 -6.44
C VAL A 122 -12.99 0.43 -6.44
N GLY A 123 -12.22 0.80 -5.41
CA GLY A 123 -11.65 2.13 -5.31
C GLY A 123 -10.31 2.13 -4.58
N ASN A 124 -9.64 3.27 -4.62
CA ASN A 124 -8.47 3.52 -3.79
C ASN A 124 -8.51 4.93 -3.20
N ALA A 125 -7.97 5.09 -2.02
CA ALA A 125 -7.85 6.38 -1.36
C ALA A 125 -6.69 6.38 -0.37
N GLY A 126 -6.06 7.55 -0.19
CA GLY A 126 -5.17 7.78 0.93
C GLY A 126 -5.92 7.76 2.26
N ASN A 127 -5.19 7.62 3.35
CA ASN A 127 -5.75 7.50 4.70
C ASN A 127 -6.72 8.62 5.07
N PHE A 128 -6.44 9.86 4.69
CA PHE A 128 -7.27 11.00 5.03
C PHE A 128 -8.67 10.94 4.36
N PRO A 129 -8.82 10.85 3.03
CA PRO A 129 -10.14 10.64 2.43
C PRO A 129 -10.78 9.30 2.83
N TYR A 130 -9.99 8.24 3.08
CA TYR A 130 -10.50 6.96 3.57
C TYR A 130 -11.20 7.07 4.92
N THR A 131 -10.70 7.94 5.81
CA THR A 131 -11.31 8.19 7.12
C THR A 131 -12.78 8.59 7.00
N SER A 132 -13.16 9.35 5.98
CA SER A 132 -14.56 9.73 5.78
C SER A 132 -15.47 8.55 5.45
N LEU A 133 -14.93 7.49 4.84
CA LEU A 133 -15.67 6.24 4.58
C LEU A 133 -15.87 5.47 5.89
N VAL A 134 -14.83 5.42 6.72
CA VAL A 134 -14.89 4.77 8.05
C VAL A 134 -15.89 5.48 8.94
N ASP A 135 -15.85 6.81 9.01
CA ASP A 135 -16.74 7.64 9.82
C ASP A 135 -18.21 7.46 9.47
N LYS A 136 -18.50 7.41 8.17
CA LYS A 136 -19.86 7.22 7.62
C LYS A 136 -20.29 5.75 7.60
N LYS A 137 -19.46 4.83 8.09
CA LYS A 137 -19.69 3.38 8.07
C LYS A 137 -20.08 2.86 6.68
N VAL A 138 -19.39 3.38 5.66
CA VAL A 138 -19.58 2.91 4.29
C VAL A 138 -19.20 1.43 4.21
N PRO A 139 -20.04 0.56 3.61
CA PRO A 139 -19.76 -0.87 3.54
C PRO A 139 -18.69 -1.21 2.52
N ILE A 140 -17.42 -0.98 2.92
CA ILE A 140 -16.21 -1.26 2.13
C ILE A 140 -15.21 -2.05 2.96
N LYS A 141 -14.30 -2.75 2.29
CA LYS A 141 -13.16 -3.42 2.91
C LYS A 141 -11.88 -3.15 2.12
N THR A 142 -10.84 -2.73 2.82
CA THR A 142 -9.48 -2.71 2.29
C THR A 142 -8.97 -4.13 2.18
N ILE A 143 -8.58 -4.55 0.98
CA ILE A 143 -8.05 -5.89 0.69
C ILE A 143 -6.55 -5.87 0.36
N ALA A 144 -6.00 -4.70 0.08
CA ALA A 144 -4.57 -4.51 -0.18
C ALA A 144 -4.13 -3.08 0.14
N ILE A 145 -2.83 -2.90 0.32
CA ILE A 145 -2.20 -1.58 0.38
C ILE A 145 -1.66 -1.25 -1.01
N LEU A 146 -2.09 -0.12 -1.54
CA LEU A 146 -1.64 0.39 -2.83
C LEU A 146 -0.27 1.08 -2.71
N SER A 147 -0.09 1.86 -1.63
CA SER A 147 1.13 2.63 -1.37
C SER A 147 1.24 2.98 0.11
N PRO A 148 2.36 2.71 0.79
CA PRO A 148 2.72 3.40 2.01
C PRO A 148 3.51 4.67 1.67
N ASN A 149 3.52 5.63 2.57
CA ASN A 149 4.39 6.80 2.52
C ASN A 149 4.34 7.60 1.21
N LEU A 150 3.17 8.07 0.84
CA LEU A 150 3.07 9.06 -0.21
C LEU A 150 3.88 10.31 0.17
N PHE A 151 4.77 10.73 -0.73
CA PHE A 151 5.51 11.96 -0.56
C PHE A 151 4.57 13.17 -0.67
N ASN A 152 4.41 13.89 0.42
CA ASN A 152 3.76 15.20 0.47
C ASN A 152 4.83 16.25 0.72
N ALA A 153 4.71 17.43 0.12
CA ALA A 153 5.66 18.52 0.30
C ALA A 153 4.98 19.88 0.31
N LEU A 154 5.60 20.80 1.02
CA LEU A 154 5.33 22.23 0.93
C LEU A 154 6.36 22.88 -0.01
N LEU A 155 5.86 23.45 -1.09
CA LEU A 155 6.70 24.06 -2.13
C LEU A 155 6.41 25.55 -2.26
N VAL A 156 7.46 26.29 -2.54
CA VAL A 156 7.41 27.73 -2.79
C VAL A 156 8.02 28.06 -4.15
N PRO A 157 7.64 29.17 -4.79
CA PRO A 157 8.36 29.67 -5.97
C PRO A 157 9.84 29.87 -5.67
N ASN A 158 10.71 29.73 -6.67
CA ASN A 158 12.16 29.86 -6.48
C ASN A 158 12.60 31.20 -5.89
N ASN A 159 11.90 32.28 -6.20
CA ASN A 159 12.15 33.64 -5.69
C ASN A 159 11.46 33.92 -4.36
N SER A 160 10.83 32.97 -3.72
CA SER A 160 10.14 33.14 -2.45
C SER A 160 11.13 33.44 -1.32
N PRO A 161 10.83 34.35 -0.40
CA PRO A 161 11.63 34.59 0.80
C PRO A 161 11.47 33.51 1.89
N LEU A 162 10.55 32.55 1.70
CA LEU A 162 10.33 31.46 2.64
C LEU A 162 11.33 30.34 2.37
N HIS A 163 12.09 29.94 3.38
CA HIS A 163 13.13 28.91 3.25
C HIS A 163 12.81 27.63 4.02
N ARG A 164 11.93 27.70 4.99
CA ARG A 164 11.51 26.59 5.87
C ARG A 164 10.08 26.81 6.36
N LEU A 165 9.45 25.74 6.82
CA LEU A 165 8.07 25.78 7.31
C LEU A 165 7.88 26.84 8.41
N THR A 166 8.83 26.97 9.34
CA THR A 166 8.73 27.91 10.46
C THR A 166 8.74 29.39 10.07
N ASP A 167 9.12 29.73 8.83
CA ASP A 167 9.03 31.10 8.33
C ASP A 167 7.59 31.55 8.08
N LEU A 168 6.64 30.64 8.17
CA LEU A 168 5.20 30.94 8.12
C LEU A 168 4.64 31.48 9.44
N ARG A 169 5.33 31.27 10.56
CA ARG A 169 4.85 31.63 11.89
C ARG A 169 4.97 33.14 12.17
N GLY A 170 3.95 33.72 12.78
CA GLY A 170 3.97 35.11 13.28
C GLY A 170 4.01 36.18 12.18
N ARG A 171 3.55 35.88 10.98
CA ARG A 171 3.53 36.80 9.84
C ARG A 171 2.49 37.91 10.05
N LYS A 172 2.83 39.13 9.67
CA LYS A 172 1.87 40.27 9.69
C LYS A 172 0.73 40.04 8.67
N THR A 173 1.04 39.44 7.54
CA THR A 173 0.06 39.06 6.53
C THR A 173 0.07 37.53 6.38
N PRO A 174 -1.06 36.84 6.51
CA PRO A 174 -1.15 35.41 6.36
C PRO A 174 -0.59 34.92 5.01
N ALA A 175 0.13 33.82 5.03
CA ALA A 175 0.56 33.16 3.80
C ALA A 175 -0.62 32.34 3.21
N VAL A 176 -0.98 32.60 1.98
CA VAL A 176 -2.01 31.79 1.29
C VAL A 176 -1.35 30.55 0.70
N ILE A 177 -1.79 29.38 1.11
CA ILE A 177 -1.26 28.09 0.63
C ILE A 177 -2.34 27.38 -0.16
N GLY A 178 -2.00 27.04 -1.43
CA GLY A 178 -2.87 26.25 -2.31
C GLY A 178 -2.71 24.75 -2.04
N LEU A 179 -3.83 24.04 -1.90
CA LEU A 179 -3.85 22.59 -1.71
C LEU A 179 -5.22 22.00 -2.10
N VAL A 180 -5.31 20.71 -2.26
CA VAL A 180 -6.61 20.03 -2.43
C VAL A 180 -7.23 19.80 -1.06
N THR A 181 -8.39 20.39 -0.82
CA THR A 181 -9.12 20.21 0.45
C THR A 181 -9.57 18.75 0.63
N GLY A 182 -9.42 18.20 1.83
CA GLY A 182 -9.76 16.81 2.14
C GLY A 182 -8.70 15.80 1.66
N SER A 183 -7.48 16.27 1.33
CA SER A 183 -6.39 15.43 0.87
C SER A 183 -5.34 15.14 1.95
N SER A 184 -4.43 14.20 1.66
CA SER A 184 -3.27 13.93 2.50
C SER A 184 -2.32 15.14 2.62
N ALA A 185 -2.25 15.99 1.60
CA ALA A 185 -1.44 17.21 1.64
C ALA A 185 -2.01 18.26 2.61
N GLU A 186 -3.34 18.37 2.70
CA GLU A 186 -3.96 19.21 3.75
C GLU A 186 -3.65 18.65 5.13
N PHE A 187 -3.84 17.34 5.34
CA PHE A 187 -3.55 16.71 6.62
C PHE A 187 -2.09 16.93 7.05
N TYR A 188 -1.15 16.61 6.16
CA TYR A 188 0.27 16.85 6.38
C TYR A 188 0.54 18.27 6.84
N LEU A 189 0.08 19.26 6.05
CA LEU A 189 0.34 20.67 6.35
C LEU A 189 -0.25 21.09 7.69
N GLN A 190 -1.43 20.62 8.02
CA GLN A 190 -2.06 20.97 9.30
C GLN A 190 -1.34 20.32 10.49
N MET A 191 -0.87 19.10 10.37
CA MET A 191 -0.03 18.44 11.39
C MET A 191 1.31 19.16 11.55
N ALA A 192 1.97 19.47 10.42
CA ALA A 192 3.24 20.20 10.42
C ALA A 192 3.07 21.60 11.05
N ALA A 193 2.00 22.31 10.71
CA ALA A 193 1.68 23.62 11.31
C ALA A 193 1.47 23.50 12.83
N SER A 194 0.69 22.52 13.28
CA SER A 194 0.39 22.30 14.71
C SER A 194 1.67 22.03 15.51
N VAL A 195 2.54 21.14 15.04
CA VAL A 195 3.81 20.81 15.72
C VAL A 195 4.76 22.00 15.77
N ASN A 196 4.74 22.88 14.77
CA ASN A 196 5.63 24.02 14.66
C ASN A 196 5.02 25.34 15.17
N GLY A 197 3.86 25.31 15.82
CA GLY A 197 3.21 26.50 16.41
C GLY A 197 2.77 27.52 15.35
N ILE A 198 2.33 27.04 14.17
CA ILE A 198 1.76 27.85 13.09
C ILE A 198 0.24 27.76 13.18
N GLU A 199 -0.44 28.91 13.24
CA GLU A 199 -1.88 28.98 13.39
C GLU A 199 -2.57 29.05 12.02
N ILE A 200 -3.28 27.98 11.65
CA ILE A 200 -4.15 28.01 10.45
C ILE A 200 -5.33 28.97 10.71
N GLY A 201 -5.57 29.85 9.74
CA GLY A 201 -6.54 30.95 9.86
C GLY A 201 -5.92 32.27 10.29
N LYS A 202 -4.71 32.29 10.85
CA LYS A 202 -3.99 33.49 11.29
C LYS A 202 -2.66 33.66 10.58
N ASP A 203 -1.75 32.70 10.69
CA ASP A 203 -0.45 32.71 10.00
C ASP A 203 -0.55 32.22 8.55
N VAL A 204 -1.48 31.31 8.32
CA VAL A 204 -1.70 30.61 7.03
C VAL A 204 -3.19 30.55 6.71
N ILE A 205 -3.54 30.88 5.46
CA ILE A 205 -4.88 30.67 4.89
C ILE A 205 -4.79 29.54 3.86
N LEU A 206 -5.63 28.52 4.03
CA LEU A 206 -5.72 27.42 3.08
C LEU A 206 -6.69 27.77 1.95
N LYS A 207 -6.26 27.55 0.72
CA LYS A 207 -7.07 27.76 -0.48
C LYS A 207 -7.20 26.45 -1.24
N ASN A 208 -8.42 26.01 -1.51
CA ASN A 208 -8.62 24.85 -2.37
C ASN A 208 -8.10 25.11 -3.79
N LEU A 209 -7.20 24.26 -4.26
CA LEU A 209 -6.55 24.40 -5.55
C LEU A 209 -6.30 23.02 -6.17
N PRO A 210 -6.88 22.75 -7.37
CA PRO A 210 -6.62 21.50 -8.09
C PRO A 210 -5.14 21.27 -8.37
N THR A 211 -4.71 20.00 -8.40
CA THR A 211 -3.30 19.63 -8.62
C THR A 211 -2.70 20.19 -9.90
N SER A 212 -3.49 20.26 -10.98
CA SER A 212 -3.03 20.82 -12.26
C SER A 212 -2.68 22.32 -12.17
N GLU A 213 -3.35 23.06 -11.32
CA GLU A 213 -3.11 24.49 -11.12
C GLU A 213 -1.93 24.75 -10.18
N GLN A 214 -1.61 23.81 -9.27
CA GLN A 214 -0.50 23.93 -8.32
C GLN A 214 0.86 24.05 -9.04
N LEU A 215 1.00 23.46 -10.22
CA LEU A 215 2.23 23.48 -11.01
C LEU A 215 2.71 24.90 -11.42
N LEU A 216 1.78 25.85 -11.44
CA LEU A 216 2.04 27.20 -11.97
C LEU A 216 2.16 28.27 -10.86
N PHE A 217 1.95 27.92 -9.60
CA PHE A 217 1.87 28.88 -8.51
C PHE A 217 0.99 30.09 -8.86
N PRO A 218 -0.33 29.94 -9.00
CA PRO A 218 -1.22 31.05 -9.34
C PRO A 218 -1.02 32.25 -8.44
N GLY A 219 -1.19 33.45 -9.01
CA GLY A 219 -0.97 34.70 -8.29
C GLY A 219 -1.69 34.79 -6.96
N GLY A 220 -1.02 35.36 -5.95
CA GLY A 220 -1.52 35.50 -4.58
C GLY A 220 -1.22 34.30 -3.68
N LEU A 221 -0.60 33.24 -4.18
CA LEU A 221 -0.14 32.11 -3.35
C LEU A 221 1.30 32.33 -2.87
N ALA A 222 1.52 32.08 -1.58
CA ALA A 222 2.86 32.04 -1.00
C ALA A 222 3.51 30.65 -1.21
N ALA A 223 2.70 29.60 -1.23
CA ALA A 223 3.15 28.22 -1.36
C ALA A 223 2.04 27.30 -1.91
N VAL A 224 2.40 26.08 -2.25
CA VAL A 224 1.48 24.96 -2.50
C VAL A 224 1.87 23.78 -1.64
N ALA A 225 0.87 23.07 -1.10
CA ALA A 225 1.07 21.78 -0.45
C ALA A 225 0.51 20.69 -1.37
N ALA A 226 1.37 19.77 -1.78
CA ALA A 226 1.06 18.81 -2.82
C ALA A 226 1.67 17.44 -2.53
N TRP A 227 1.11 16.42 -3.17
CA TRP A 227 1.68 15.06 -3.20
C TRP A 227 2.26 14.73 -4.57
N ASP A 228 3.14 13.72 -4.60
CA ASP A 228 3.70 13.24 -5.86
C ASP A 228 2.63 12.85 -6.89
N PRO A 229 2.85 13.19 -8.17
CA PRO A 229 4.08 13.68 -8.80
C PRO A 229 4.24 15.20 -8.83
N ILE A 230 3.36 15.98 -8.22
CA ILE A 230 3.40 17.45 -8.33
C ILE A 230 4.72 18.04 -7.81
N PRO A 231 5.26 17.65 -6.64
CA PRO A 231 6.58 18.09 -6.19
C PRO A 231 7.68 17.79 -7.21
N ALA A 232 7.71 16.57 -7.74
CA ALA A 232 8.71 16.17 -8.73
C ALA A 232 8.60 17.00 -10.03
N LEU A 233 7.38 17.30 -10.48
CA LEU A 233 7.15 18.14 -11.65
C LEU A 233 7.58 19.59 -11.44
N ILE A 234 7.25 20.17 -10.28
CA ILE A 234 7.62 21.56 -9.95
C ILE A 234 9.15 21.71 -9.89
N VAL A 235 9.83 20.78 -9.21
CA VAL A 235 11.28 20.86 -8.99
C VAL A 235 12.07 20.36 -10.19
N GLY A 236 11.70 19.24 -10.76
CA GLY A 236 12.48 18.55 -11.81
C GLY A 236 12.14 19.02 -13.22
N ASP A 237 10.86 19.17 -13.56
CA ASP A 237 10.43 19.53 -14.92
C ASP A 237 10.27 21.05 -15.10
N LYS A 238 9.39 21.67 -14.34
CA LYS A 238 9.11 23.11 -14.45
C LYS A 238 10.23 23.98 -13.91
N LYS A 239 10.99 23.46 -12.94
CA LYS A 239 12.11 24.16 -12.28
C LYS A 239 11.71 25.55 -11.77
N ASN A 240 10.44 25.72 -11.40
CA ASN A 240 9.86 27.00 -10.99
C ASN A 240 9.62 27.11 -9.49
N GLY A 241 9.92 26.06 -8.71
CA GLY A 241 9.78 26.03 -7.28
C GLY A 241 10.76 25.10 -6.58
N ARG A 242 10.78 25.19 -5.28
CA ARG A 242 11.59 24.36 -4.38
C ARG A 242 10.81 23.90 -3.17
N ILE A 243 11.21 22.76 -2.61
CA ILE A 243 10.64 22.19 -1.39
C ILE A 243 11.25 22.93 -0.18
N ILE A 244 10.43 23.31 0.78
CA ILE A 244 10.84 23.91 2.06
C ILE A 244 10.47 23.06 3.26
N ASP A 245 9.61 22.04 3.07
CA ASP A 245 9.23 21.07 4.09
C ASP A 245 8.59 19.83 3.42
N ASP A 246 8.64 18.71 4.10
CA ASP A 246 8.04 17.46 3.63
C ASP A 246 7.22 16.75 4.69
N GLY A 247 6.37 15.83 4.25
CA GLY A 247 5.38 15.17 5.09
C GLY A 247 5.88 14.02 5.95
N PHE A 248 7.12 13.57 5.76
CA PHE A 248 7.58 12.32 6.39
C PHE A 248 7.61 12.35 7.91
N ALA A 249 7.92 13.49 8.49
CA ALA A 249 7.94 13.65 9.94
C ALA A 249 6.55 13.83 10.58
N TYR A 250 5.51 14.09 9.78
CA TYR A 250 4.21 14.51 10.30
C TYR A 250 3.05 13.60 9.94
N SER A 251 3.24 12.72 8.98
CA SER A 251 2.18 11.86 8.48
C SER A 251 2.72 10.51 8.05
N ILE A 252 2.16 9.45 8.59
CA ILE A 252 2.36 8.09 8.07
C ILE A 252 1.21 7.83 7.12
N PHE A 253 1.52 7.84 5.82
CA PHE A 253 0.53 7.70 4.78
C PHE A 253 0.34 6.24 4.40
N GLN A 254 -0.91 5.88 4.11
CA GLN A 254 -1.23 4.66 3.37
C GLN A 254 -2.22 4.96 2.25
N GLY A 255 -2.09 4.25 1.14
CA GLY A 255 -3.10 4.13 0.11
C GLY A 255 -3.85 2.81 0.27
N SER A 256 -5.11 2.87 0.63
CA SER A 256 -5.98 1.69 0.69
C SER A 256 -6.49 1.34 -0.69
N PHE A 257 -6.42 0.05 -1.06
CA PHE A 257 -7.12 -0.52 -2.19
C PHE A 257 -8.30 -1.33 -1.64
N TYR A 258 -9.51 -0.89 -1.93
CA TYR A 258 -10.70 -1.39 -1.26
C TYR A 258 -11.81 -1.77 -2.23
N VAL A 259 -12.65 -2.69 -1.79
CA VAL A 259 -13.84 -3.18 -2.51
C VAL A 259 -15.08 -2.95 -1.66
N ARG A 260 -16.24 -2.96 -2.29
CA ARG A 260 -17.52 -2.95 -1.59
C ARG A 260 -17.72 -4.27 -0.83
N GLN A 261 -18.29 -4.19 0.36
CA GLN A 261 -18.63 -5.35 1.18
C GLN A 261 -19.54 -6.35 0.45
N ASP A 262 -20.48 -5.83 -0.37
CA ASP A 262 -21.38 -6.68 -1.14
C ASP A 262 -20.66 -7.69 -2.06
N LEU A 263 -19.47 -7.34 -2.59
CA LEU A 263 -18.67 -8.29 -3.37
C LEU A 263 -18.12 -9.41 -2.50
N ILE A 264 -17.68 -9.11 -1.29
CA ILE A 264 -17.14 -10.09 -0.34
C ILE A 264 -18.23 -11.07 0.08
N ASP A 265 -19.43 -10.55 0.37
CA ASP A 265 -20.53 -11.33 0.89
C ASP A 265 -21.15 -12.28 -0.16
N ASN A 266 -21.15 -11.89 -1.43
CA ASN A 266 -21.88 -12.62 -2.47
C ASN A 266 -20.97 -13.31 -3.49
N VAL A 267 -19.80 -12.72 -3.81
CA VAL A 267 -18.90 -13.20 -4.86
C VAL A 267 -17.42 -13.13 -4.42
N PRO A 268 -17.05 -13.83 -3.32
CA PRO A 268 -15.69 -13.75 -2.75
C PRO A 268 -14.60 -14.25 -3.71
N ASP A 269 -14.89 -15.10 -4.65
CA ASP A 269 -13.97 -15.53 -5.71
C ASP A 269 -13.62 -14.39 -6.67
N VAL A 270 -14.54 -13.46 -6.92
CA VAL A 270 -14.26 -12.22 -7.67
C VAL A 270 -13.29 -11.34 -6.88
N VAL A 271 -13.50 -11.19 -5.56
CA VAL A 271 -12.60 -10.41 -4.70
C VAL A 271 -11.20 -11.04 -4.66
N GLN A 272 -11.13 -12.38 -4.59
CA GLN A 272 -9.85 -13.09 -4.68
C GLN A 272 -9.15 -12.82 -6.01
N ALA A 273 -9.88 -12.87 -7.13
CA ALA A 273 -9.33 -12.55 -8.45
C ALA A 273 -8.81 -11.11 -8.54
N ILE A 274 -9.48 -10.15 -7.90
CA ILE A 274 -9.04 -8.75 -7.81
C ILE A 274 -7.77 -8.64 -6.97
N SER A 275 -7.71 -9.30 -5.81
CA SER A 275 -6.52 -9.34 -4.94
C SER A 275 -5.31 -9.94 -5.65
N ASP A 276 -5.52 -11.07 -6.33
CA ASP A 276 -4.50 -11.74 -7.13
C ASP A 276 -3.99 -10.86 -8.27
N ALA A 277 -4.90 -10.18 -8.99
CA ALA A 277 -4.51 -9.28 -10.08
C ALA A 277 -3.72 -8.07 -9.58
N HIS A 278 -4.06 -7.54 -8.40
CA HIS A 278 -3.30 -6.48 -7.75
C HIS A 278 -1.87 -6.91 -7.43
N ALA A 279 -1.69 -8.06 -6.79
CA ALA A 279 -0.38 -8.60 -6.47
C ALA A 279 0.44 -8.93 -7.74
N GLU A 280 -0.20 -9.52 -8.75
CA GLU A 280 0.44 -9.80 -10.04
C GLU A 280 0.90 -8.52 -10.75
N ALA A 281 0.10 -7.46 -10.72
CA ALA A 281 0.51 -6.18 -11.31
C ALA A 281 1.76 -5.60 -10.63
N VAL A 282 1.89 -5.72 -9.31
CA VAL A 282 3.11 -5.32 -8.58
C VAL A 282 4.32 -6.13 -9.04
N LEU A 283 4.19 -7.46 -9.20
CA LEU A 283 5.24 -8.31 -9.74
C LEU A 283 5.62 -7.91 -11.17
N TRP A 284 4.62 -7.71 -12.02
CA TRP A 284 4.81 -7.34 -13.41
C TRP A 284 5.60 -6.03 -13.54
N ILE A 285 5.21 -4.99 -12.78
CA ILE A 285 5.88 -3.69 -12.77
C ILE A 285 7.35 -3.82 -12.41
N ARG A 286 7.65 -4.57 -11.36
CA ARG A 286 9.02 -4.75 -10.87
C ARG A 286 9.92 -5.49 -11.86
N ARG A 287 9.34 -6.38 -12.64
CA ARG A 287 10.05 -7.11 -13.71
C ARG A 287 10.15 -6.31 -14.99
N ASN A 288 9.25 -5.35 -15.21
CA ASN A 288 9.13 -4.60 -16.44
C ASN A 288 8.97 -3.09 -16.20
N PRO A 289 9.87 -2.43 -15.43
CA PRO A 289 9.66 -1.03 -15.02
C PRO A 289 9.58 -0.07 -16.22
N ASP A 290 10.40 -0.26 -17.26
CA ASP A 290 10.35 0.57 -18.46
C ASP A 290 9.06 0.38 -19.26
N LYS A 291 8.60 -0.86 -19.42
CA LYS A 291 7.31 -1.14 -20.06
C LYS A 291 6.14 -0.57 -19.25
N ALA A 292 6.24 -0.58 -17.91
CA ALA A 292 5.22 0.05 -17.06
C ALA A 292 5.14 1.55 -17.32
N VAL A 293 6.28 2.25 -17.44
CA VAL A 293 6.29 3.67 -17.82
C VAL A 293 5.66 3.89 -19.20
N ASP A 294 5.95 3.04 -20.18
CA ASP A 294 5.38 3.15 -21.52
C ASP A 294 3.84 2.97 -21.49
N LEU A 295 3.33 2.05 -20.67
CA LEU A 295 1.88 1.91 -20.46
C LEU A 295 1.29 3.13 -19.76
N MET A 296 1.96 3.68 -18.75
CA MET A 296 1.52 4.88 -18.04
C MET A 296 1.46 6.09 -18.96
N LEU A 297 2.44 6.27 -19.84
CA LEU A 297 2.45 7.38 -20.82
C LEU A 297 1.35 7.26 -21.89
N GLN A 298 0.71 6.10 -22.05
CA GLN A 298 -0.48 5.95 -22.89
C GLN A 298 -1.76 6.43 -22.18
N ASP A 299 -1.73 6.60 -20.83
CA ASP A 299 -2.87 7.13 -20.10
C ASP A 299 -3.03 8.63 -20.38
N PRO A 300 -4.23 9.11 -20.74
CA PRO A 300 -4.48 10.53 -21.05
C PRO A 300 -4.08 11.49 -19.92
N ASN A 301 -4.12 11.05 -18.68
CA ASN A 301 -3.78 11.86 -17.52
C ASN A 301 -2.27 11.97 -17.29
N LEU A 302 -1.48 11.02 -17.80
CA LEU A 302 -0.04 10.91 -17.55
C LEU A 302 0.82 11.18 -18.80
N LYS A 303 0.25 11.14 -20.00
CA LYS A 303 0.98 11.26 -21.28
C LYS A 303 1.81 12.53 -21.45
N ARG A 304 1.56 13.56 -20.65
CA ARG A 304 2.29 14.84 -20.68
C ARG A 304 3.40 14.91 -19.64
N PHE A 305 3.56 13.89 -18.80
CA PHE A 305 4.59 13.89 -17.78
C PHE A 305 5.93 13.43 -18.39
N PRO A 306 7.06 14.01 -17.96
CA PRO A 306 8.37 13.54 -18.33
C PRO A 306 8.56 12.07 -17.97
N ARG A 307 9.12 11.30 -18.92
CA ARG A 307 9.31 9.85 -18.76
C ARG A 307 10.21 9.52 -17.57
N ASP A 308 11.27 10.29 -17.37
CA ASP A 308 12.23 10.13 -16.29
C ASP A 308 11.60 10.36 -14.90
N ILE A 309 10.69 11.32 -14.78
CA ILE A 309 9.94 11.57 -13.54
C ILE A 309 9.02 10.38 -13.23
N ILE A 310 8.27 9.88 -14.22
CA ILE A 310 7.42 8.70 -14.02
C ILE A 310 8.26 7.49 -13.64
N LEU A 311 9.37 7.24 -14.32
CA LEU A 311 10.28 6.14 -14.03
C LEU A 311 10.87 6.24 -12.62
N HIS A 312 11.31 7.43 -12.22
CA HIS A 312 11.83 7.67 -10.87
C HIS A 312 10.78 7.34 -9.82
N GLN A 313 9.57 7.83 -9.96
CA GLN A 313 8.48 7.55 -9.02
C GLN A 313 8.06 6.08 -9.02
N LEU A 314 8.00 5.46 -10.20
CA LEU A 314 7.72 4.04 -10.30
C LEU A 314 8.76 3.22 -9.52
N LYS A 315 10.04 3.52 -9.70
CA LYS A 315 11.13 2.89 -8.96
C LYS A 315 11.01 3.16 -7.47
N ALA A 316 10.78 4.40 -7.06
CA ALA A 316 10.62 4.78 -5.66
C ALA A 316 9.48 4.02 -4.98
N TYR A 317 8.33 3.85 -5.63
CA TYR A 317 7.16 3.20 -5.04
C TYR A 317 7.08 1.68 -5.26
N ASN A 318 7.86 1.09 -6.17
CA ASN A 318 7.74 -0.33 -6.51
C ASN A 318 9.02 -1.15 -6.32
N THR A 319 10.22 -0.54 -6.29
CA THR A 319 11.47 -1.31 -6.19
C THR A 319 11.91 -1.59 -4.77
N ILE A 320 11.51 -0.78 -3.83
CA ILE A 320 11.91 -0.88 -2.41
C ILE A 320 11.02 -1.84 -1.65
N TYR A 321 9.83 -2.09 -2.17
CA TYR A 321 8.85 -2.86 -1.44
C TYR A 321 9.00 -4.35 -1.72
N SER A 322 9.14 -5.11 -0.65
CA SER A 322 8.97 -6.56 -0.72
C SER A 322 7.53 -6.90 -1.11
N PRO A 323 7.27 -8.14 -1.59
CA PRO A 323 5.90 -8.61 -1.79
C PRO A 323 4.98 -8.42 -0.59
N THR A 324 5.54 -8.43 0.61
CA THR A 324 4.84 -8.24 1.88
C THR A 324 4.25 -6.85 2.08
N TYR A 325 4.72 -5.89 1.29
CA TYR A 325 4.25 -4.53 1.33
C TYR A 325 2.75 -4.37 1.02
N ILE A 326 2.24 -5.13 0.07
CA ILE A 326 0.84 -5.08 -0.34
C ILE A 326 -0.10 -5.72 0.68
N TYR A 327 0.44 -6.42 1.70
CA TYR A 327 -0.36 -7.03 2.75
C TYR A 327 -0.93 -5.96 3.69
N PRO A 328 -2.25 -5.96 3.94
CA PRO A 328 -2.89 -4.96 4.77
C PRO A 328 -2.75 -5.28 6.27
N HIS A 329 -1.68 -4.81 6.91
CA HIS A 329 -1.43 -4.96 8.34
C HIS A 329 -2.44 -4.12 9.15
N ALA A 330 -3.62 -4.67 9.43
CA ALA A 330 -4.75 -3.96 10.01
C ALA A 330 -4.42 -3.24 11.32
N ASP A 331 -3.73 -3.91 12.24
CA ASP A 331 -3.38 -3.36 13.55
C ASP A 331 -2.39 -2.20 13.43
N PHE A 332 -1.38 -2.36 12.59
CA PHE A 332 -0.41 -1.28 12.34
C PHE A 332 -1.08 -0.06 11.71
N TRP A 333 -1.84 -0.25 10.64
CA TRP A 333 -2.49 0.86 9.96
C TRP A 333 -3.62 1.47 10.78
N GLY A 334 -4.29 0.68 11.61
CA GLY A 334 -5.26 1.18 12.59
C GLY A 334 -4.62 2.17 13.55
N ALA A 335 -3.50 1.78 14.17
CA ALA A 335 -2.74 2.63 15.06
C ALA A 335 -2.15 3.87 14.34
N ALA A 336 -1.63 3.69 13.11
CA ALA A 336 -1.07 4.78 12.33
C ALA A 336 -2.10 5.85 11.93
N ASN A 337 -3.37 5.48 11.78
CA ASN A 337 -4.44 6.41 11.44
C ASN A 337 -5.12 7.07 12.65
N GLU A 338 -4.89 6.59 13.85
CA GLU A 338 -5.52 7.14 15.06
C GLU A 338 -5.22 8.64 15.29
N PRO A 339 -3.99 9.17 15.08
CA PRO A 339 -3.72 10.60 15.15
C PRO A 339 -4.54 11.41 14.13
N VAL A 340 -4.76 10.86 12.92
CA VAL A 340 -5.62 11.48 11.89
C VAL A 340 -7.05 11.58 12.40
N TYR A 341 -7.56 10.49 12.97
CA TYR A 341 -8.93 10.44 13.49
C TYR A 341 -9.16 11.43 14.62
N ARG A 342 -8.24 11.47 15.58
CA ARG A 342 -8.28 12.40 16.72
C ARG A 342 -8.32 13.84 16.22
N TRP A 343 -7.38 14.20 15.36
CA TRP A 343 -7.31 15.54 14.81
C TRP A 343 -8.59 15.93 14.04
N LEU A 344 -9.11 15.05 13.19
CA LEU A 344 -10.34 15.30 12.44
C LEU A 344 -11.55 15.50 13.39
N HIS A 345 -11.64 14.70 14.43
CA HIS A 345 -12.71 14.82 15.44
C HIS A 345 -12.61 16.14 16.19
N GLU A 346 -11.42 16.54 16.65
CA GLU A 346 -11.16 17.84 17.32
C GLU A 346 -11.52 19.04 16.42
N LYS A 347 -11.39 18.89 15.12
CA LYS A 347 -11.79 19.90 14.14
C LYS A 347 -13.27 19.83 13.73
N GLY A 348 -14.06 18.96 14.35
CA GLY A 348 -15.48 18.80 14.05
C GLY A 348 -15.74 18.24 12.64
N ARG A 349 -14.76 17.53 12.06
CA ARG A 349 -14.84 16.97 10.69
C ARG A 349 -15.27 15.51 10.69
N LEU A 350 -15.39 14.87 11.84
CA LEU A 350 -15.96 13.54 12.01
C LEU A 350 -17.26 13.61 12.79
N VAL A 351 -18.18 12.70 12.44
CA VAL A 351 -19.50 12.57 13.09
C VAL A 351 -19.34 11.96 14.49
N ARG A 352 -18.32 11.11 14.68
CA ARG A 352 -18.04 10.44 15.95
C ARG A 352 -16.53 10.29 16.17
N PRO A 353 -16.08 10.06 17.42
CA PRO A 353 -14.70 9.69 17.65
C PRO A 353 -14.43 8.33 17.01
N LEU A 354 -13.27 8.19 16.35
CA LEU A 354 -12.77 6.97 15.75
C LEU A 354 -11.47 6.55 16.43
N GLY A 355 -11.22 5.24 16.50
CA GLY A 355 -9.99 4.66 17.00
C GLY A 355 -9.40 3.64 16.02
N ALA A 356 -8.26 3.05 16.41
CA ALA A 356 -7.58 2.02 15.62
C ALA A 356 -8.50 0.85 15.25
N ALA A 357 -9.38 0.44 16.16
CA ALA A 357 -10.32 -0.66 15.94
C ALA A 357 -11.35 -0.35 14.84
N ASP A 358 -11.78 0.91 14.70
CA ASP A 358 -12.70 1.30 13.62
C ASP A 358 -12.06 1.12 12.24
N PHE A 359 -10.78 1.45 12.13
CA PHE A 359 -10.04 1.21 10.90
C PHE A 359 -9.85 -0.30 10.67
N ALA A 360 -9.37 -1.03 11.67
CA ALA A 360 -9.12 -2.48 11.56
C ALA A 360 -10.38 -3.23 11.11
N ALA A 361 -11.55 -2.81 11.60
CA ALA A 361 -12.83 -3.38 11.18
C ALA A 361 -13.16 -3.18 9.69
N THR A 362 -12.49 -2.25 8.99
CA THR A 362 -12.64 -2.03 7.54
C THR A 362 -11.59 -2.76 6.70
N VAL A 363 -10.77 -3.62 7.31
CA VAL A 363 -9.74 -4.40 6.60
C VAL A 363 -10.17 -5.86 6.52
N ASP A 364 -10.02 -6.46 5.35
CA ASP A 364 -10.09 -7.91 5.16
C ASP A 364 -8.78 -8.40 4.54
N ALA A 365 -7.91 -8.93 5.38
CA ALA A 365 -6.60 -9.43 4.96
C ALA A 365 -6.65 -10.85 4.38
N THR A 366 -7.80 -11.54 4.44
CA THR A 366 -7.90 -12.97 4.09
C THR A 366 -7.62 -13.23 2.61
N PHE A 367 -8.02 -12.32 1.73
CA PHE A 367 -7.78 -12.44 0.29
C PHE A 367 -6.29 -12.30 -0.04
N MET A 368 -5.62 -11.32 0.54
CA MET A 368 -4.18 -11.14 0.32
C MET A 368 -3.38 -12.25 1.01
N ALA A 369 -3.83 -12.78 2.15
CA ALA A 369 -3.21 -13.94 2.78
C ALA A 369 -3.23 -15.17 1.87
N LYS A 370 -4.37 -15.45 1.21
CA LYS A 370 -4.48 -16.52 0.21
C LYS A 370 -3.58 -16.27 -1.01
N THR A 371 -3.45 -15.02 -1.45
CA THR A 371 -2.52 -14.64 -2.52
C THR A 371 -1.07 -14.93 -2.12
N PHE A 372 -0.68 -14.58 -0.88
CA PHE A 372 0.66 -14.86 -0.34
C PHE A 372 0.92 -16.37 -0.26
N ASP A 373 -0.04 -17.13 0.25
CA ASP A 373 0.05 -18.60 0.31
C ASP A 373 0.23 -19.21 -1.09
N LYS A 374 -0.58 -18.78 -2.07
CA LYS A 374 -0.45 -19.18 -3.47
C LYS A 374 0.93 -18.91 -4.04
N LEU A 375 1.57 -17.81 -3.65
CA LEU A 375 2.90 -17.40 -4.12
C LEU A 375 4.04 -18.00 -3.28
N GLY A 376 3.74 -18.67 -2.18
CA GLY A 376 4.75 -19.16 -1.24
C GLY A 376 5.47 -18.03 -0.48
N TRP A 377 4.81 -16.89 -0.27
CA TRP A 377 5.37 -15.74 0.41
C TRP A 377 5.03 -15.74 1.90
N ALA A 378 6.02 -15.42 2.74
CA ALA A 378 5.80 -15.25 4.16
C ALA A 378 5.14 -13.89 4.46
N ILE A 379 4.15 -13.91 5.34
CA ILE A 379 3.50 -12.69 5.83
C ILE A 379 4.32 -12.16 7.02
N PRO A 380 4.93 -10.97 6.95
CA PRO A 380 5.65 -10.40 8.08
C PRO A 380 4.67 -9.90 9.15
N LYS A 381 5.11 -9.88 10.40
CA LYS A 381 4.28 -9.40 11.52
C LYS A 381 3.94 -7.91 11.41
N ARG A 382 4.78 -7.13 10.74
CA ARG A 382 4.58 -5.69 10.52
C ARG A 382 5.14 -5.25 9.15
N PRO A 383 4.74 -4.08 8.64
CA PRO A 383 5.30 -3.55 7.41
C PRO A 383 6.82 -3.45 7.45
N PRO A 384 7.54 -3.95 6.43
CA PRO A 384 8.99 -4.08 6.45
C PRO A 384 9.76 -2.75 6.37
N PHE A 385 9.11 -1.65 5.98
CA PHE A 385 9.74 -0.32 5.90
C PHE A 385 9.83 0.41 7.26
N ILE A 386 9.27 -0.16 8.34
CA ILE A 386 9.38 0.42 9.68
C ILE A 386 10.75 0.08 10.27
N PRO A 387 11.54 1.07 10.72
CA PRO A 387 12.85 0.82 11.35
C PRO A 387 12.74 -0.08 12.58
N ASP A 388 13.65 -1.02 12.71
CA ASP A 388 13.65 -1.93 13.86
C ASP A 388 13.93 -1.21 15.20
N ALA A 389 14.70 -0.09 15.14
CA ALA A 389 15.02 0.72 16.31
C ALA A 389 13.89 1.62 16.80
N TRP A 390 12.79 1.74 16.02
CA TRP A 390 11.65 2.53 16.43
C TRP A 390 10.66 1.68 17.22
N ASP A 391 10.27 2.16 18.40
CA ASP A 391 9.30 1.50 19.28
C ASP A 391 7.88 1.45 18.69
N GLY A 392 7.63 2.25 17.63
CA GLY A 392 6.35 2.30 16.94
C GLY A 392 5.32 3.19 17.62
N ASP A 393 5.73 4.10 18.50
CA ASP A 393 4.80 5.09 19.05
C ASP A 393 4.29 6.04 17.95
N LEU A 394 3.06 5.78 17.52
CA LEU A 394 2.35 6.54 16.51
C LEU A 394 1.51 7.68 17.09
N SER A 395 1.53 7.87 18.43
CA SER A 395 0.64 8.81 19.11
C SER A 395 0.97 10.28 18.84
N ARG A 396 2.23 10.59 18.53
CA ARG A 396 2.71 11.97 18.41
C ARG A 396 3.71 12.18 17.28
N PRO A 397 3.45 13.06 16.31
CA PRO A 397 4.46 13.60 15.44
C PRO A 397 5.35 14.62 16.19
N PRO A 398 6.61 14.94 15.75
CA PRO A 398 7.21 14.39 14.52
C PRO A 398 7.70 12.96 14.69
N TYR A 399 7.48 12.14 13.67
CA TYR A 399 7.94 10.76 13.64
C TYR A 399 9.43 10.69 13.26
N PRO A 400 10.19 9.67 13.72
CA PRO A 400 11.55 9.50 13.28
C PRO A 400 11.61 9.29 11.76
N LYS A 401 12.68 9.76 11.14
CA LYS A 401 12.98 9.40 9.76
C LYS A 401 13.13 7.88 9.69
N TYR A 402 12.23 7.23 9.03
CA TYR A 402 12.33 5.81 8.73
C TYR A 402 12.69 5.63 7.25
N VAL A 403 13.11 4.43 6.91
CA VAL A 403 13.48 4.09 5.54
C VAL A 403 12.29 4.34 4.63
N THR A 404 12.35 5.45 3.90
CA THR A 404 11.34 5.76 2.89
C THR A 404 11.77 5.19 1.55
N PRO A 405 10.86 5.06 0.60
CA PRO A 405 11.21 4.71 -0.77
C PRO A 405 12.33 5.57 -1.36
N PHE A 406 12.41 6.81 -0.93
CA PHE A 406 13.37 7.80 -1.45
C PHE A 406 14.73 7.77 -0.74
N SER A 407 14.88 7.01 0.35
CA SER A 407 16.12 6.95 1.12
C SER A 407 16.98 5.71 0.84
N SER A 408 16.49 4.77 0.04
CA SER A 408 17.25 3.58 -0.35
C SER A 408 18.10 3.90 -1.59
N GLU A 409 19.42 3.91 -1.42
CA GLU A 409 20.37 4.08 -2.52
C GLU A 409 20.65 2.76 -3.25
N GLU A 410 20.38 1.62 -2.60
CA GLU A 410 20.65 0.30 -3.15
C GLU A 410 19.44 -0.27 -3.89
N PRO A 411 19.65 -0.79 -5.13
CA PRO A 411 18.60 -1.52 -5.83
C PRO A 411 18.20 -2.76 -5.02
N GLN A 412 16.94 -2.88 -4.68
CA GLN A 412 16.44 -4.04 -3.98
C GLN A 412 16.27 -5.21 -4.94
N VAL A 413 16.88 -6.35 -4.58
CA VAL A 413 16.75 -7.58 -5.37
C VAL A 413 15.36 -8.15 -5.15
N PHE A 414 14.62 -8.31 -6.23
CA PHE A 414 13.30 -8.89 -6.18
C PHE A 414 13.37 -10.39 -6.45
N PRO A 415 12.58 -11.25 -5.75
CA PRO A 415 12.63 -12.68 -5.96
C PRO A 415 12.31 -13.04 -7.42
N GLN A 416 13.09 -13.95 -7.97
CA GLN A 416 12.84 -14.54 -9.28
C GLN A 416 11.68 -15.54 -9.15
N PRO A 417 11.03 -15.95 -10.26
CA PRO A 417 9.92 -16.90 -10.20
C PRO A 417 10.20 -18.15 -9.38
N GLY A 418 11.39 -18.73 -9.51
CA GLY A 418 11.80 -19.91 -8.72
C GLY A 418 12.13 -19.62 -7.26
N ASP A 419 12.26 -18.35 -6.87
CA ASP A 419 12.59 -17.96 -5.51
C ASP A 419 11.35 -17.82 -4.63
N LEU A 420 10.17 -17.80 -5.23
CA LEU A 420 8.89 -17.68 -4.52
C LEU A 420 8.58 -18.88 -3.60
N THR A 421 9.30 -19.98 -3.81
CA THR A 421 9.19 -21.20 -3.01
C THR A 421 10.38 -21.44 -2.07
N ARG A 422 11.28 -20.47 -1.95
CA ARG A 422 12.49 -20.53 -1.14
C ARG A 422 12.58 -19.36 -0.19
N GLU A 423 13.43 -19.50 0.84
CA GLU A 423 13.84 -18.39 1.66
C GLU A 423 14.53 -17.32 0.79
N TRP A 424 14.19 -16.07 1.00
CA TRP A 424 14.77 -14.95 0.28
C TRP A 424 14.95 -13.74 1.19
N HIS A 425 15.86 -12.84 0.82
CA HIS A 425 16.21 -11.66 1.59
C HIS A 425 15.81 -10.40 0.83
N PHE A 426 15.24 -9.44 1.57
CA PHE A 426 14.84 -8.16 1.02
C PHE A 426 14.82 -7.09 2.12
N ALA A 427 15.42 -5.92 1.86
CA ALA A 427 15.50 -4.81 2.81
C ALA A 427 16.00 -5.23 4.22
N GLY A 428 17.05 -6.06 4.27
CA GLY A 428 17.64 -6.57 5.50
C GLY A 428 16.80 -7.60 6.26
N LYS A 429 15.73 -8.11 5.67
CA LYS A 429 14.84 -9.12 6.26
C LYS A 429 14.87 -10.42 5.47
N THR A 430 14.64 -11.52 6.20
CA THR A 430 14.53 -12.85 5.64
C THR A 430 13.07 -13.26 5.59
N PHE A 431 12.62 -13.70 4.42
CA PHE A 431 11.28 -14.21 4.18
C PHE A 431 11.37 -15.71 3.90
N ARG A 432 10.46 -16.48 4.47
CA ARG A 432 10.37 -17.93 4.30
C ARG A 432 8.99 -18.28 3.78
N PRO A 433 8.91 -19.21 2.81
CA PRO A 433 7.64 -19.76 2.33
C PRO A 433 6.81 -20.38 3.44
#